data_d1dab1909df0f09f51dcf32ab0cadefd
#
_entry.id   d1dab1909df0f09f51dcf32ab0cadefd
#
_cell.length_a   1.000
_cell.length_b   1.000
_cell.length_c   1.000
_cell.angle_alpha   90.00
_cell.angle_beta   90.00
_cell.angle_gamma   90.00
#
_symmetry.space_group_name_H-M   'P 1'
#
loop_
_entity.id
_entity.type
_entity.pdbx_description
1 polymer ?
#
loop_
_entity_poly.entity_id
_entity_poly.type
_entity_poly.pdbx_seq_one_letter_code
_entity_poly.pdbx_strand_id
1 'polypeptide(L)'
;MSEHDTTVIIGAGAAGLMAAIWAARSGQKTVVLETKAQAAKKILISGGGRCNLLPSVVSESDFFSNSSDNVLKRLFRTWTLEQMQMFFE
;
A
#
# COMPACT_ATOMS: atom_id res chain seq x y z
N MET A 1 4.96 -3.75 -22.09
CA MET A 1 6.17 -3.87 -21.27
C MET A 1 6.90 -5.14 -21.61
N SER A 2 8.20 -5.09 -21.72
CA SER A 2 9.01 -6.23 -22.11
C SER A 2 9.09 -7.26 -20.98
N GLU A 3 9.18 -8.57 -21.32
CA GLU A 3 9.39 -9.63 -20.34
C GLU A 3 10.73 -9.53 -19.61
N HIS A 4 11.67 -8.71 -20.14
CA HIS A 4 12.97 -8.48 -19.52
C HIS A 4 12.95 -7.32 -18.51
N ASP A 5 11.86 -6.61 -18.42
CA ASP A 5 11.74 -5.51 -17.48
C ASP A 5 11.62 -6.03 -16.06
N THR A 6 12.36 -5.41 -15.17
CA THR A 6 12.33 -5.72 -13.74
C THR A 6 11.95 -4.47 -12.96
N THR A 7 10.97 -4.60 -12.09
CA THR A 7 10.62 -3.53 -11.16
C THR A 7 11.41 -3.70 -9.88
N VAL A 8 12.15 -2.67 -9.49
CA VAL A 8 12.91 -2.66 -8.24
C VAL A 8 12.24 -1.70 -7.27
N ILE A 9 11.93 -2.18 -6.09
CA ILE A 9 11.29 -1.41 -5.05
C ILE A 9 12.26 -1.25 -3.89
N ILE A 10 12.46 -0.02 -3.46
CA ILE A 10 13.35 0.31 -2.36
C ILE A 10 12.51 0.46 -1.10
N GLY A 11 12.73 -0.43 -0.16
CA GLY A 11 12.03 -0.45 1.12
C GLY A 11 10.91 -1.47 1.17
N ALA A 12 10.91 -2.32 2.19
CA ALA A 12 9.91 -3.36 2.43
C ALA A 12 8.95 -2.99 3.57
N GLY A 13 8.55 -1.71 3.64
CA GLY A 13 7.47 -1.25 4.50
C GLY A 13 6.11 -1.46 3.83
N ALA A 14 5.07 -0.89 4.41
CA ALA A 14 3.71 -1.06 3.90
C ALA A 14 3.56 -0.60 2.45
N ALA A 15 4.04 0.60 2.13
CA ALA A 15 3.93 1.14 0.77
C ALA A 15 4.73 0.33 -0.24
N GLY A 16 5.96 -0.05 0.12
CA GLY A 16 6.83 -0.84 -0.76
C GLY A 16 6.26 -2.22 -1.05
N LEU A 17 5.75 -2.90 -0.03
CA LEU A 17 5.12 -4.21 -0.20
C LEU A 17 3.85 -4.12 -1.05
N MET A 18 3.04 -3.08 -0.86
CA MET A 18 1.85 -2.87 -1.69
C MET A 18 2.23 -2.64 -3.15
N ALA A 19 3.24 -1.81 -3.41
CA ALA A 19 3.75 -1.60 -4.75
C ALA A 19 4.27 -2.89 -5.38
N ALA A 20 4.96 -3.73 -4.59
CA ALA A 20 5.47 -5.02 -5.06
C ALA A 20 4.34 -5.97 -5.46
N ILE A 21 3.27 -6.01 -4.67
CA ILE A 21 2.10 -6.84 -4.99
C ILE A 21 1.52 -6.44 -6.34
N TRP A 22 1.30 -5.16 -6.54
CA TRP A 22 0.70 -4.67 -7.79
C TRP A 22 1.62 -4.87 -9.00
N ALA A 23 2.94 -4.63 -8.83
CA ALA A 23 3.91 -4.88 -9.88
C ALA A 23 3.96 -6.36 -10.26
N ALA A 24 3.97 -7.24 -9.29
CA ALA A 24 3.98 -8.70 -9.52
C ALA A 24 2.69 -9.17 -10.19
N ARG A 25 1.55 -8.62 -9.79
CA ARG A 25 0.25 -8.95 -10.41
C ARG A 25 0.16 -8.52 -11.86
N SER A 26 0.92 -7.51 -12.26
CA SER A 26 0.98 -7.08 -13.68
C SER A 26 1.92 -7.94 -14.51
N GLY A 27 2.52 -8.97 -13.93
CA GLY A 27 3.38 -9.92 -14.65
C GLY A 27 4.85 -9.55 -14.69
N GLN A 28 5.25 -8.49 -13.99
CA GLN A 28 6.65 -8.07 -13.94
C GLN A 28 7.45 -8.87 -12.93
N LYS A 29 8.71 -9.14 -13.26
CA LYS A 29 9.68 -9.59 -12.26
C LYS A 29 9.87 -8.45 -11.27
N THR A 30 9.70 -8.73 -9.97
CA THR A 30 9.72 -7.71 -8.93
C THR A 30 10.76 -8.07 -7.88
N VAL A 31 11.60 -7.09 -7.53
CA VAL A 31 12.63 -7.24 -6.51
C VAL A 31 12.42 -6.13 -5.48
N VAL A 32 12.40 -6.50 -4.20
CA VAL A 32 12.29 -5.56 -3.09
C VAL A 32 13.62 -5.53 -2.35
N LEU A 33 14.20 -4.35 -2.21
CA LEU A 33 15.45 -4.13 -1.47
C LEU A 33 15.15 -3.50 -0.13
N GLU A 34 15.67 -4.11 0.94
CA GLU A 34 15.47 -3.64 2.30
C GLU A 34 16.78 -3.54 3.05
N THR A 35 17.01 -2.42 3.74
CA THR A 35 18.23 -2.19 4.51
C THR A 35 18.21 -2.90 5.86
N LYS A 36 17.02 -3.23 6.38
CA LYS A 36 16.86 -3.89 7.68
C LYS A 36 16.79 -5.41 7.48
N ALA A 37 17.19 -6.15 8.51
CA ALA A 37 17.18 -7.61 8.46
C ALA A 37 15.77 -8.20 8.32
N GLN A 38 14.73 -7.46 8.76
CA GLN A 38 13.35 -7.94 8.71
C GLN A 38 12.48 -7.00 7.88
N ALA A 39 11.84 -7.53 6.85
CA ALA A 39 10.85 -6.81 6.07
C ALA A 39 9.57 -6.59 6.89
N ALA A 40 8.83 -5.54 6.55
CA ALA A 40 7.53 -5.25 7.16
C ALA A 40 7.57 -5.06 8.69
N LYS A 41 8.70 -4.65 9.23
CA LYS A 41 8.87 -4.54 10.68
C LYS A 41 7.84 -3.64 11.33
N LYS A 42 7.56 -2.46 10.74
CA LYS A 42 6.58 -1.53 11.29
C LYS A 42 5.15 -2.07 11.19
N ILE A 43 4.85 -2.84 10.17
CA ILE A 43 3.54 -3.48 10.04
C ILE A 43 3.35 -4.51 11.15
N LEU A 44 4.37 -5.30 11.42
CA LEU A 44 4.30 -6.36 12.43
C LEU A 44 4.07 -5.83 13.83
N ILE A 45 4.55 -4.63 14.15
CA ILE A 45 4.37 -4.02 15.47
C ILE A 45 3.18 -3.08 15.55
N SER A 46 2.54 -2.76 14.44
CA SER A 46 1.40 -1.84 14.42
C SER A 46 0.19 -2.43 15.14
N GLY A 47 -0.65 -1.56 15.70
CA GLY A 47 -1.84 -1.98 16.43
C GLY A 47 -1.55 -2.92 17.60
N GLY A 48 -0.41 -2.76 18.28
CA GLY A 48 -0.01 -3.63 19.38
C GLY A 48 0.26 -5.07 18.93
N GLY A 49 0.73 -5.26 17.72
CA GLY A 49 0.98 -6.58 17.12
C GLY A 49 -0.20 -7.14 16.34
N ARG A 50 -1.31 -6.41 16.27
CA ARG A 50 -2.53 -6.86 15.58
C ARG A 50 -2.62 -6.40 14.13
N CYS A 51 -1.72 -5.51 13.72
CA CYS A 51 -1.66 -4.97 12.36
C CYS A 51 -3.01 -4.37 11.91
N ASN A 52 -3.43 -3.28 12.58
CA ASN A 52 -4.66 -2.58 12.18
C ASN A 52 -4.49 -1.98 10.79
N LEU A 53 -5.30 -2.40 9.84
CA LEU A 53 -5.18 -2.00 8.45
C LEU A 53 -6.16 -0.91 8.05
N LEU A 54 -7.43 -1.07 8.42
CA LEU A 54 -8.50 -0.23 7.91
C LEU A 54 -9.43 0.22 9.03
N PRO A 55 -9.92 1.46 8.97
CA PRO A 55 -11.00 1.90 9.84
C PRO A 55 -12.33 1.33 9.36
N SER A 56 -13.36 1.41 10.20
CA SER A 56 -14.71 1.04 9.80
C SER A 56 -15.38 2.10 8.92
N VAL A 57 -14.97 3.34 9.06
CA VAL A 57 -15.45 4.48 8.26
C VAL A 57 -14.27 5.37 7.92
N VAL A 58 -14.25 5.89 6.70
CA VAL A 58 -13.21 6.82 6.26
C VAL A 58 -13.84 7.96 5.45
N SER A 59 -13.33 9.17 5.64
CA SER A 59 -13.69 10.32 4.82
C SER A 59 -12.46 11.19 4.59
N GLU A 60 -12.55 12.10 3.63
CA GLU A 60 -11.46 13.04 3.33
C GLU A 60 -11.13 13.96 4.52
N SER A 61 -12.08 14.18 5.43
CA SER A 61 -11.84 15.01 6.62
C SER A 61 -10.91 14.33 7.64
N ASP A 62 -10.69 13.03 7.52
CA ASP A 62 -9.80 12.29 8.40
C ASP A 62 -8.32 12.46 8.03
N PHE A 63 -8.04 13.16 6.94
CA PHE A 63 -6.69 13.27 6.40
C PHE A 63 -6.20 14.70 6.40
N PHE A 64 -4.95 14.88 6.76
CA PHE A 64 -4.24 16.14 6.61
C PHE A 64 -3.44 16.09 5.31
N SER A 65 -3.72 17.03 4.41
CA SER A 65 -3.04 17.09 3.11
C SER A 65 -3.01 18.52 2.60
N ASN A 66 -1.94 18.87 1.90
CA ASN A 66 -1.83 20.12 1.16
C ASN A 66 -2.55 20.03 -0.21
N SER A 67 -3.01 18.85 -0.60
CA SER A 67 -3.82 18.67 -1.80
C SER A 67 -5.24 19.12 -1.56
N SER A 68 -5.96 19.45 -2.64
CA SER A 68 -7.35 19.86 -2.54
C SER A 68 -8.25 18.71 -2.08
N ASP A 69 -9.39 19.05 -1.48
CA ASP A 69 -10.39 18.06 -1.08
C ASP A 69 -10.86 17.21 -2.27
N ASN A 70 -10.89 17.79 -3.47
CA ASN A 70 -11.29 17.06 -4.67
C ASN A 70 -10.32 15.94 -5.01
N VAL A 71 -9.03 16.12 -4.73
CA VAL A 71 -8.02 15.07 -4.94
C VAL A 71 -8.29 13.91 -4.00
N LEU A 72 -8.53 14.18 -2.71
CA LEU A 72 -8.84 13.14 -1.72
C LEU A 72 -10.13 12.42 -2.06
N LYS A 73 -11.17 13.14 -2.44
CA LYS A 73 -12.44 12.53 -2.86
C LYS A 73 -12.26 11.61 -4.08
N ARG A 74 -11.43 12.02 -5.03
CA ARG A 74 -11.12 11.20 -6.20
C ARG A 74 -10.40 9.93 -5.82
N LEU A 75 -9.43 10.01 -4.91
CA LEU A 75 -8.69 8.83 -4.44
C LEU A 75 -9.63 7.81 -3.80
N PHE A 76 -10.53 8.26 -2.91
CA PHE A 76 -11.47 7.36 -2.25
C PHE A 76 -12.52 6.78 -3.18
N ARG A 77 -12.86 7.47 -4.27
CA ARG A 77 -13.75 6.91 -5.30
C ARG A 77 -13.04 5.92 -6.20
N THR A 78 -11.75 6.14 -6.44
CA THR A 78 -10.94 5.24 -7.27
C THR A 78 -10.74 3.89 -6.59
N TRP A 79 -10.51 3.89 -5.28
CA TRP A 79 -10.36 2.67 -4.49
C TRP A 79 -11.09 2.84 -3.16
N THR A 80 -12.28 2.28 -3.08
CA THR A 80 -13.16 2.46 -1.93
C THR A 80 -12.71 1.63 -0.74
N LEU A 81 -13.22 1.97 0.46
CA LEU A 81 -12.94 1.20 1.67
C LEU A 81 -13.39 -0.25 1.51
N GLU A 82 -14.52 -0.49 0.88
CA GLU A 82 -15.02 -1.84 0.61
C GLU A 82 -14.06 -2.63 -0.28
N GLN A 83 -13.55 -1.99 -1.33
CA GLN A 83 -12.58 -2.61 -2.22
C GLN A 83 -11.27 -2.92 -1.50
N MET A 84 -10.83 -2.04 -0.59
CA MET A 84 -9.65 -2.29 0.23
C MET A 84 -9.85 -3.49 1.15
N GLN A 85 -11.03 -3.57 1.78
CA GLN A 85 -11.36 -4.73 2.62
C GLN A 85 -11.30 -6.04 1.84
N MET A 86 -11.90 -6.05 0.66
CA MET A 86 -11.88 -7.24 -0.19
C MET A 86 -10.47 -7.63 -0.63
N PHE A 87 -9.63 -6.65 -0.87
CA PHE A 87 -8.24 -6.90 -1.25
C PHE A 87 -7.48 -7.63 -0.15
N PHE A 88 -7.71 -7.28 1.12
CA PHE A 88 -6.99 -7.87 2.25
C PHE A 88 -7.65 -9.15 2.81
N GLU A 89 -8.80 -9.51 2.33
CA GLU A 89 -9.44 -10.78 2.66
C GLU A 89 -8.92 -11.89 1.74
#